data_f3e5fc4d62dc4072ed0cffde83bc6e6d
#
_entry.id   f3e5fc4d62dc4072ed0cffde83bc6e6d
#
_cell.length_a   1.000
_cell.length_b   1.000
_cell.length_c   1.000
_cell.angle_alpha   90.00
_cell.angle_beta   90.00
_cell.angle_gamma   90.00
#
_symmetry.space_group_name_H-M   'P 1'
#
loop_
_entity.id
_entity.type
_entity.pdbx_description
1 polymer ?
#
loop_
_entity_poly.entity_id
_entity_poly.type
_entity_poly.pdbx_seq_one_letter_code
_entity_poly.pdbx_strand_id
1 'polypeptide(L)'
;VVVAAVVVTAVAYNLIAAAGVGLGLAILLFLREQIRGSVVRRKSYGNHTFSKKRRLPEETVVLEQKGAQTTICELQGSLFFGTTDQLFTELEADLKTKKYVILDMRRVQSVDFTATHLLDQIEARLAERKGTLIFSHLPPNLPTGQDLQTYFDQVGLVKPTRHVKIFDELDTALEWTEDRILEEEG
;
A
#
# COMPACT_ATOMS: atom_id res chain seq x y z
N VAL A 1 -1.11 -17.90 27.62
CA VAL A 1 -1.52 -16.73 28.44
C VAL A 1 -3.05 -16.72 28.64
N VAL A 2 -3.87 -16.81 27.58
CA VAL A 2 -5.35 -16.78 27.68
C VAL A 2 -5.89 -17.88 28.58
N VAL A 3 -5.48 -19.11 28.35
CA VAL A 3 -5.94 -20.27 29.14
C VAL A 3 -5.62 -20.09 30.62
N ALA A 4 -4.42 -19.65 30.97
CA ALA A 4 -4.04 -19.40 32.35
C ALA A 4 -4.89 -18.30 33.01
N ALA A 5 -5.19 -17.18 32.29
CA ALA A 5 -6.03 -16.13 32.79
C ALA A 5 -7.47 -16.61 33.05
N VAL A 6 -8.04 -17.38 32.15
CA VAL A 6 -9.40 -17.96 32.28
C VAL A 6 -9.47 -18.92 33.49
N VAL A 7 -8.48 -19.82 33.64
CA VAL A 7 -8.45 -20.78 34.77
C VAL A 7 -8.32 -20.03 36.10
N VAL A 8 -7.43 -19.08 36.24
CA VAL A 8 -7.27 -18.27 37.44
C VAL A 8 -8.56 -17.54 37.78
N THR A 9 -9.23 -16.92 36.79
CA THR A 9 -10.48 -16.20 37.01
C THR A 9 -11.62 -17.15 37.40
N ALA A 10 -11.68 -18.35 36.82
CA ALA A 10 -12.70 -19.35 37.17
C ALA A 10 -12.58 -19.82 38.62
N VAL A 11 -11.34 -20.01 39.10
CA VAL A 11 -11.06 -20.48 40.48
C VAL A 11 -11.24 -19.34 41.49
N ALA A 12 -10.84 -18.11 41.14
CA ALA A 12 -10.86 -16.98 42.06
C ALA A 12 -12.26 -16.29 42.20
N TYR A 13 -13.07 -16.35 41.18
CA TYR A 13 -14.36 -15.64 41.17
C TYR A 13 -15.53 -16.57 40.84
N ASN A 14 -15.78 -16.88 39.59
CA ASN A 14 -16.79 -17.83 39.13
C ASN A 14 -16.64 -18.12 37.61
N LEU A 15 -17.37 -19.10 37.13
CA LEU A 15 -17.34 -19.53 35.74
C LEU A 15 -17.83 -18.44 34.77
N ILE A 16 -18.81 -17.60 35.17
CA ILE A 16 -19.36 -16.53 34.33
C ILE A 16 -18.30 -15.44 34.11
N ALA A 17 -17.59 -15.04 35.18
CA ALA A 17 -16.49 -14.09 35.07
C ALA A 17 -15.34 -14.62 34.20
N ALA A 18 -15.00 -15.91 34.32
CA ALA A 18 -13.99 -16.56 33.49
C ALA A 18 -14.37 -16.55 32.00
N ALA A 19 -15.65 -16.80 31.68
CA ALA A 19 -16.16 -16.72 30.31
C ALA A 19 -16.04 -15.29 29.72
N GLY A 20 -16.38 -14.28 30.53
CA GLY A 20 -16.22 -12.87 30.13
C GLY A 20 -14.78 -12.47 29.87
N VAL A 21 -13.86 -12.86 30.74
CA VAL A 21 -12.40 -12.64 30.55
C VAL A 21 -11.88 -13.37 29.32
N GLY A 22 -12.28 -14.61 29.12
CA GLY A 22 -11.89 -15.40 27.94
C GLY A 22 -12.34 -14.76 26.64
N LEU A 23 -13.61 -14.35 26.57
CA LEU A 23 -14.16 -13.68 25.40
C LEU A 23 -13.48 -12.32 25.14
N GLY A 24 -13.29 -11.51 26.18
CA GLY A 24 -12.59 -10.23 26.06
C GLY A 24 -11.17 -10.36 25.54
N LEU A 25 -10.40 -11.30 26.07
CA LEU A 25 -9.06 -11.60 25.61
C LEU A 25 -9.05 -12.15 24.16
N ALA A 26 -10.00 -13.01 23.80
CA ALA A 26 -10.11 -13.52 22.44
C ALA A 26 -10.38 -12.39 21.44
N ILE A 27 -11.29 -11.46 21.75
CA ILE A 27 -11.58 -10.28 20.92
C ILE A 27 -10.33 -9.39 20.80
N LEU A 28 -9.64 -9.11 21.91
CA LEU A 28 -8.43 -8.28 21.90
C LEU A 28 -7.31 -8.89 21.07
N LEU A 29 -7.10 -10.21 21.18
CA LEU A 29 -6.10 -10.91 20.39
C LEU A 29 -6.46 -10.95 18.91
N PHE A 30 -7.75 -11.16 18.60
CA PHE A 30 -8.25 -11.11 17.22
C PHE A 30 -8.03 -9.72 16.60
N LEU A 31 -8.39 -8.64 17.31
CA LEU A 31 -8.15 -7.28 16.84
C LEU A 31 -6.66 -7.00 16.65
N ARG A 32 -5.83 -7.44 17.60
CA ARG A 32 -4.37 -7.29 17.50
C ARG A 32 -3.78 -8.02 16.29
N GLU A 33 -4.29 -9.19 15.95
CA GLU A 33 -3.83 -9.96 14.79
C GLU A 33 -4.27 -9.31 13.47
N GLN A 34 -5.48 -8.76 13.45
CA GLN A 34 -6.00 -8.01 12.31
C GLN A 34 -5.18 -6.73 12.03
N ILE A 35 -4.73 -6.03 13.07
CA ILE A 35 -3.91 -4.81 12.97
C ILE A 35 -2.43 -5.12 12.67
N ARG A 36 -1.93 -6.31 13.03
CA ARG A 36 -0.54 -6.72 12.80
C ARG A 36 -0.21 -7.13 11.37
N GLY A 37 -1.20 -7.38 10.54
CA GLY A 37 -0.98 -7.60 9.12
C GLY A 37 -0.40 -6.34 8.49
N SER A 38 0.91 -6.30 8.22
CA SER A 38 1.49 -5.18 7.47
C SER A 38 0.81 -5.10 6.11
N VAL A 39 0.20 -3.95 5.80
CA VAL A 39 -0.39 -3.67 4.50
C VAL A 39 0.69 -3.64 3.41
N VAL A 40 1.90 -3.24 3.76
CA VAL A 40 3.06 -3.29 2.88
C VAL A 40 3.74 -4.65 3.01
N ARG A 41 3.55 -5.48 1.98
CA ARG A 41 4.19 -6.79 1.89
C ARG A 41 5.67 -6.68 1.58
N ARG A 42 6.01 -5.82 0.62
CA ARG A 42 7.36 -5.59 0.14
C ARG A 42 7.52 -4.16 -0.31
N LYS A 43 8.63 -3.56 0.08
CA LYS A 43 9.06 -2.25 -0.37
C LYS A 43 10.40 -2.38 -1.08
N SER A 44 10.52 -1.79 -2.24
CA SER A 44 11.75 -1.76 -3.05
C SER A 44 11.89 -0.42 -3.76
N TYR A 45 13.04 -0.21 -4.39
CA TYR A 45 13.34 1.03 -5.09
C TYR A 45 13.76 0.73 -6.53
N GLY A 46 13.48 1.67 -7.43
CA GLY A 46 13.71 1.50 -8.86
C GLY A 46 15.19 1.40 -9.29
N ASN A 47 16.14 1.65 -8.38
CA ASN A 47 17.56 1.38 -8.64
C ASN A 47 17.97 -0.09 -8.41
N HIS A 48 17.07 -0.92 -7.87
CA HIS A 48 17.27 -2.35 -7.64
C HIS A 48 16.19 -3.23 -8.26
N THR A 49 15.13 -2.62 -8.77
CA THR A 49 13.98 -3.31 -9.36
C THR A 49 13.69 -2.67 -10.71
N PHE A 50 14.04 -3.37 -11.78
CA PHE A 50 13.91 -2.89 -13.16
C PHE A 50 12.75 -3.57 -13.88
N SER A 51 12.24 -2.90 -14.92
CA SER A 51 11.31 -3.51 -15.88
C SER A 51 12.03 -4.59 -16.72
N LYS A 52 11.25 -5.41 -17.39
CA LYS A 52 11.76 -6.43 -18.33
C LYS A 52 12.23 -5.84 -19.66
N LYS A 53 12.02 -4.55 -19.88
CA LYS A 53 12.46 -3.86 -21.09
C LYS A 53 13.98 -3.92 -21.19
N ARG A 54 14.48 -4.33 -22.37
CA ARG A 54 15.91 -4.27 -22.64
C ARG A 54 16.35 -2.83 -22.79
N ARG A 55 17.27 -2.40 -21.94
CA ARG A 55 17.88 -1.08 -21.93
C ARG A 55 19.28 -1.11 -22.52
N LEU A 56 19.72 0.01 -23.06
CA LEU A 56 21.13 0.18 -23.43
C LEU A 56 22.01 0.21 -22.16
N PRO A 57 23.28 -0.19 -22.24
CA PRO A 57 24.18 -0.15 -21.08
C PRO A 57 24.26 1.24 -20.43
N GLU A 58 24.24 2.30 -21.22
CA GLU A 58 24.27 3.68 -20.75
C GLU A 58 23.00 4.04 -19.98
N GLU A 59 21.84 3.64 -20.49
CA GLU A 59 20.54 3.83 -19.81
C GLU A 59 20.49 3.07 -18.48
N THR A 60 21.05 1.86 -18.45
CA THR A 60 21.09 1.04 -17.22
C THR A 60 21.91 1.74 -16.13
N VAL A 61 23.04 2.33 -16.47
CA VAL A 61 23.85 3.09 -15.50
C VAL A 61 23.10 4.28 -14.93
N VAL A 62 22.34 5.00 -15.77
CA VAL A 62 21.49 6.11 -15.32
C VAL A 62 20.42 5.59 -14.36
N LEU A 63 19.76 4.50 -14.70
CA LEU A 63 18.70 3.93 -13.87
C LEU A 63 19.23 3.38 -12.53
N GLU A 64 20.41 2.80 -12.48
CA GLU A 64 21.06 2.40 -11.22
C GLU A 64 21.35 3.59 -10.30
N GLN A 65 21.71 4.73 -10.85
CA GLN A 65 22.03 5.93 -10.10
C GLN A 65 20.78 6.73 -9.72
N LYS A 66 19.84 6.90 -10.63
CA LYS A 66 18.67 7.78 -10.48
C LYS A 66 17.38 7.05 -10.17
N GLY A 67 17.31 5.75 -10.41
CA GLY A 67 16.11 4.94 -10.17
C GLY A 67 15.64 4.94 -8.72
N ALA A 68 16.53 5.29 -7.77
CA ALA A 68 16.15 5.50 -6.37
C ALA A 68 15.08 6.60 -6.17
N GLN A 69 14.73 7.38 -7.20
CA GLN A 69 13.60 8.32 -7.20
C GLN A 69 12.23 7.61 -7.24
N THR A 70 12.20 6.31 -7.54
CA THR A 70 10.99 5.49 -7.58
C THR A 70 10.95 4.57 -6.36
N THR A 71 9.85 4.64 -5.60
CA THR A 71 9.51 3.69 -4.54
C THR A 71 8.43 2.75 -5.05
N ILE A 72 8.58 1.46 -4.79
CA ILE A 72 7.66 0.40 -5.20
C ILE A 72 7.16 -0.28 -3.92
N CYS A 73 5.85 -0.26 -3.69
CA CYS A 73 5.20 -0.94 -2.58
C CYS A 73 4.21 -1.98 -3.08
N GLU A 74 4.46 -3.25 -2.79
CA GLU A 74 3.48 -4.31 -2.97
C GLU A 74 2.53 -4.30 -1.78
N LEU A 75 1.24 -4.01 -2.01
CA LEU A 75 0.23 -3.98 -0.97
C LEU A 75 -0.51 -5.31 -0.86
N GLN A 76 -1.07 -5.59 0.32
CA GLN A 76 -1.85 -6.79 0.58
C GLN A 76 -2.96 -6.55 1.60
N GLY A 77 -4.00 -7.38 1.53
CA GLY A 77 -5.10 -7.38 2.50
C GLY A 77 -6.07 -6.22 2.30
N SER A 78 -6.70 -5.79 3.37
CA SER A 78 -7.73 -4.76 3.34
C SER A 78 -7.13 -3.39 3.66
N LEU A 79 -7.44 -2.42 2.81
CA LEU A 79 -7.09 -1.02 3.01
C LEU A 79 -8.27 -0.32 3.70
N PHE A 80 -8.05 0.06 4.94
CA PHE A 80 -8.96 0.86 5.75
C PHE A 80 -8.13 1.86 6.56
N PHE A 81 -8.76 2.72 7.34
CA PHE A 81 -8.07 3.79 8.08
C PHE A 81 -6.76 3.33 8.76
N GLY A 82 -6.82 2.26 9.56
CA GLY A 82 -5.65 1.80 10.34
C GLY A 82 -4.51 1.26 9.49
N THR A 83 -4.79 0.52 8.41
CA THR A 83 -3.76 -0.05 7.53
C THR A 83 -3.22 0.99 6.55
N THR A 84 -4.05 1.93 6.11
CA THR A 84 -3.61 3.00 5.21
C THR A 84 -2.80 4.06 5.94
N ASP A 85 -3.08 4.31 7.22
CA ASP A 85 -2.25 5.15 8.07
C ASP A 85 -0.86 4.53 8.29
N GLN A 86 -0.77 3.21 8.44
CA GLN A 86 0.52 2.49 8.43
C GLN A 86 1.28 2.68 7.12
N LEU A 87 0.59 2.54 5.98
CA LEU A 87 1.17 2.79 4.66
C LEU A 87 1.70 4.22 4.55
N PHE A 88 0.92 5.20 4.98
CA PHE A 88 1.31 6.60 4.96
C PHE A 88 2.57 6.84 5.80
N THR A 89 2.61 6.29 7.02
CA THR A 89 3.76 6.39 7.92
C THR A 89 5.02 5.74 7.30
N GLU A 90 4.87 4.59 6.66
CA GLU A 90 5.99 3.89 6.01
C GLU A 90 6.51 4.62 4.77
N LEU A 91 5.64 5.36 4.08
CA LEU A 91 5.98 6.17 2.91
C LEU A 91 6.44 7.59 3.26
N GLU A 92 6.29 8.05 4.50
CA GLU A 92 6.51 9.46 4.87
C GLU A 92 7.89 9.99 4.44
N ALA A 93 8.95 9.21 4.63
CA ALA A 93 10.30 9.58 4.22
C ALA A 93 10.44 9.65 2.68
N ASP A 94 9.78 8.71 1.98
CA ASP A 94 9.82 8.64 0.51
C ASP A 94 9.01 9.78 -0.11
N LEU A 95 7.84 10.10 0.43
CA LEU A 95 7.02 11.23 -0.03
C LEU A 95 7.77 12.57 0.03
N LYS A 96 8.77 12.69 0.92
CA LYS A 96 9.63 13.88 1.02
C LYS A 96 10.78 13.90 0.01
N THR A 97 11.18 12.78 -0.54
CA THR A 97 12.41 12.64 -1.32
C THR A 97 12.21 12.05 -2.71
N LYS A 98 11.20 11.20 -2.90
CA LYS A 98 10.97 10.45 -4.12
C LYS A 98 10.03 11.20 -5.06
N LYS A 99 10.14 10.91 -6.35
CA LYS A 99 9.32 11.51 -7.40
C LYS A 99 8.19 10.58 -7.83
N TYR A 100 8.42 9.29 -7.83
CA TYR A 100 7.46 8.28 -8.24
C TYR A 100 7.20 7.30 -7.11
N VAL A 101 5.92 7.03 -6.83
CA VAL A 101 5.49 6.00 -5.88
C VAL A 101 4.54 5.05 -6.61
N ILE A 102 4.95 3.79 -6.73
CA ILE A 102 4.15 2.72 -7.34
C ILE A 102 3.53 1.89 -6.21
N LEU A 103 2.20 1.77 -6.22
CA LEU A 103 1.44 0.90 -5.33
C LEU A 103 0.89 -0.27 -6.14
N ASP A 104 1.45 -1.46 -5.96
CA ASP A 104 0.94 -2.69 -6.57
C ASP A 104 -0.23 -3.22 -5.74
N MET A 105 -1.42 -3.19 -6.34
CA MET A 105 -2.70 -3.52 -5.71
C MET A 105 -3.11 -4.98 -5.92
N ARG A 106 -2.30 -5.81 -6.55
CA ARG A 106 -2.62 -7.21 -6.92
C ARG A 106 -3.19 -8.06 -5.79
N ARG A 107 -2.73 -7.83 -4.56
CA ARG A 107 -3.10 -8.61 -3.38
C ARG A 107 -4.03 -7.86 -2.43
N VAL A 108 -4.53 -6.71 -2.84
CA VAL A 108 -5.53 -5.95 -2.09
C VAL A 108 -6.88 -6.65 -2.19
N GLN A 109 -7.57 -6.78 -1.06
CA GLN A 109 -8.83 -7.50 -0.94
C GLN A 109 -10.04 -6.56 -0.79
N SER A 110 -9.83 -5.38 -0.24
CA SER A 110 -10.86 -4.35 -0.11
C SER A 110 -10.23 -2.98 0.10
N VAL A 111 -10.98 -1.94 -0.29
CA VAL A 111 -10.60 -0.54 -0.04
C VAL A 111 -11.85 0.19 0.45
N ASP A 112 -11.79 0.80 1.62
CA ASP A 112 -12.89 1.62 2.13
C ASP A 112 -12.75 3.09 1.73
N PHE A 113 -13.79 3.87 2.00
CA PHE A 113 -13.80 5.30 1.69
C PHE A 113 -12.70 6.08 2.44
N THR A 114 -12.40 5.69 3.67
CA THR A 114 -11.37 6.37 4.47
C THR A 114 -9.97 6.11 3.89
N ALA A 115 -9.73 4.88 3.39
CA ALA A 115 -8.49 4.55 2.71
C ALA A 115 -8.29 5.40 1.44
N THR A 116 -9.34 5.63 0.64
CA THR A 116 -9.22 6.49 -0.55
C THR A 116 -8.84 7.92 -0.19
N HIS A 117 -9.36 8.45 0.91
CA HIS A 117 -8.99 9.78 1.37
C HIS A 117 -7.50 9.88 1.78
N LEU A 118 -6.96 8.84 2.41
CA LEU A 118 -5.54 8.78 2.73
C LEU A 118 -4.66 8.61 1.48
N LEU A 119 -5.12 7.86 0.47
CA LEU A 119 -4.46 7.79 -0.83
C LEU A 119 -4.46 9.15 -1.55
N ASP A 120 -5.54 9.92 -1.42
CA ASP A 120 -5.60 11.32 -1.89
C ASP A 120 -4.52 12.20 -1.23
N GLN A 121 -4.29 12.02 0.07
CA GLN A 121 -3.25 12.76 0.78
C GLN A 121 -1.83 12.38 0.32
N ILE A 122 -1.61 11.10 0.01
CA ILE A 122 -0.35 10.64 -0.58
C ILE A 122 -0.13 11.31 -1.94
N GLU A 123 -1.15 11.31 -2.80
CA GLU A 123 -1.09 11.97 -4.11
C GLU A 123 -0.81 13.46 -3.97
N ALA A 124 -1.54 14.17 -3.10
CA ALA A 124 -1.36 15.59 -2.89
C ALA A 124 0.07 15.95 -2.48
N ARG A 125 0.67 15.16 -1.57
CA ARG A 125 2.07 15.35 -1.15
C ARG A 125 3.08 15.12 -2.27
N LEU A 126 2.84 14.13 -3.13
CA LEU A 126 3.67 13.90 -4.32
C LEU A 126 3.50 15.04 -5.33
N ALA A 127 2.26 15.50 -5.56
CA ALA A 127 1.94 16.57 -6.50
C ALA A 127 2.62 17.90 -6.14
N GLU A 128 2.75 18.25 -4.84
CA GLU A 128 3.50 19.42 -4.37
C GLU A 128 4.93 19.48 -4.92
N ARG A 129 5.51 18.32 -5.21
CA ARG A 129 6.87 18.14 -5.73
C ARG A 129 6.90 17.71 -7.20
N LYS A 130 5.79 17.83 -7.91
CA LYS A 130 5.62 17.33 -9.29
C LYS A 130 5.87 15.82 -9.41
N GLY A 131 5.66 15.08 -8.32
CA GLY A 131 5.73 13.63 -8.29
C GLY A 131 4.44 13.00 -8.79
N THR A 132 4.47 11.70 -9.02
CA THR A 132 3.34 10.93 -9.54
C THR A 132 3.06 9.71 -8.67
N LEU A 133 1.81 9.53 -8.29
CA LEU A 133 1.29 8.31 -7.67
C LEU A 133 0.85 7.34 -8.77
N ILE A 134 1.29 6.11 -8.68
CA ILE A 134 1.04 5.10 -9.72
C ILE A 134 0.41 3.89 -9.07
N PHE A 135 -0.70 3.44 -9.62
CA PHE A 135 -1.33 2.17 -9.25
C PHE A 135 -1.05 1.13 -10.32
N SER A 136 -0.70 -0.08 -9.91
CA SER A 136 -0.61 -1.23 -10.81
C SER A 136 -1.48 -2.39 -10.32
N HIS A 137 -1.92 -3.23 -11.24
CA HIS A 137 -2.77 -4.39 -10.97
C HIS A 137 -4.02 -4.04 -10.14
N LEU A 138 -4.81 -3.07 -10.56
CA LEU A 138 -6.10 -2.81 -9.90
C LEU A 138 -7.02 -4.01 -10.10
N PRO A 139 -7.44 -4.72 -9.02
CA PRO A 139 -8.32 -5.86 -9.15
C PRO A 139 -9.69 -5.46 -9.70
N PRO A 140 -10.17 -6.05 -10.82
CA PRO A 140 -11.47 -5.74 -11.38
C PRO A 140 -12.62 -6.31 -10.54
N ASN A 141 -12.34 -7.35 -9.74
CA ASN A 141 -13.32 -8.01 -8.88
C ASN A 141 -12.68 -8.30 -7.52
N LEU A 142 -12.91 -7.43 -6.57
CA LEU A 142 -12.55 -7.70 -5.17
C LEU A 142 -13.50 -8.75 -4.56
N PRO A 143 -13.09 -9.44 -3.47
CA PRO A 143 -13.99 -10.33 -2.72
C PRO A 143 -15.29 -9.66 -2.26
N THR A 144 -15.29 -8.34 -2.16
CA THR A 144 -16.47 -7.49 -1.85
C THR A 144 -17.38 -7.25 -3.06
N GLY A 145 -17.03 -7.74 -4.26
CA GLY A 145 -17.74 -7.47 -5.51
C GLY A 145 -17.48 -6.09 -6.11
N GLN A 146 -16.52 -5.34 -5.55
CA GLN A 146 -16.16 -3.99 -5.98
C GLN A 146 -15.12 -4.05 -7.09
N ASP A 147 -15.34 -3.29 -8.17
CA ASP A 147 -14.33 -2.97 -9.18
C ASP A 147 -13.52 -1.75 -8.70
N LEU A 148 -12.25 -1.97 -8.42
CA LEU A 148 -11.42 -0.95 -7.80
C LEU A 148 -11.12 0.23 -8.74
N GLN A 149 -10.99 -0.02 -10.04
CA GLN A 149 -10.78 1.04 -11.01
C GLN A 149 -12.00 1.96 -11.11
N THR A 150 -13.18 1.38 -11.29
CA THR A 150 -14.46 2.12 -11.31
C THR A 150 -14.65 2.90 -9.99
N TYR A 151 -14.29 2.30 -8.87
CA TYR A 151 -14.40 2.95 -7.57
C TYR A 151 -13.47 4.16 -7.44
N PHE A 152 -12.22 4.05 -7.86
CA PHE A 152 -11.27 5.17 -7.84
C PHE A 152 -11.68 6.31 -8.76
N ASP A 153 -12.29 6.01 -9.91
CA ASP A 153 -12.86 7.01 -10.80
C ASP A 153 -14.05 7.74 -10.14
N GLN A 154 -14.95 6.99 -9.49
CA GLN A 154 -16.14 7.53 -8.81
C GLN A 154 -15.77 8.45 -7.64
N VAL A 155 -14.81 8.07 -6.81
CA VAL A 155 -14.34 8.90 -5.68
C VAL A 155 -13.43 10.05 -6.13
N GLY A 156 -13.06 10.09 -7.41
CA GLY A 156 -12.28 11.16 -8.02
C GLY A 156 -10.79 11.11 -7.68
N LEU A 157 -10.27 9.96 -7.27
CA LEU A 157 -8.84 9.75 -7.06
C LEU A 157 -8.07 9.79 -8.38
N VAL A 158 -8.68 9.26 -9.45
CA VAL A 158 -8.11 9.23 -10.79
C VAL A 158 -8.82 10.26 -11.67
N LYS A 159 -8.22 11.43 -11.82
CA LYS A 159 -8.70 12.51 -12.68
C LYS A 159 -7.56 13.01 -13.58
N PRO A 160 -7.86 13.52 -14.80
CA PRO A 160 -6.85 14.07 -15.70
C PRO A 160 -6.02 15.22 -15.09
N THR A 161 -6.61 15.91 -14.11
CA THR A 161 -5.97 17.03 -13.40
C THR A 161 -5.05 16.59 -12.26
N ARG A 162 -5.05 15.30 -11.91
CA ARG A 162 -4.26 14.75 -10.82
C ARG A 162 -3.00 14.06 -11.33
N HIS A 163 -1.99 14.00 -10.48
CA HIS A 163 -0.73 13.31 -10.74
C HIS A 163 -0.85 11.81 -10.41
N VAL A 164 -1.87 11.15 -10.97
CA VAL A 164 -2.14 9.72 -10.79
C VAL A 164 -2.07 9.01 -12.14
N LYS A 165 -1.45 7.83 -12.16
CA LYS A 165 -1.42 6.91 -13.30
C LYS A 165 -1.87 5.52 -12.87
N ILE A 166 -2.50 4.80 -13.80
CA ILE A 166 -2.90 3.41 -13.61
C ILE A 166 -2.27 2.57 -14.71
N PHE A 167 -1.75 1.41 -14.36
CA PHE A 167 -1.22 0.42 -15.27
C PHE A 167 -1.77 -0.96 -14.93
N ASP A 168 -1.99 -1.80 -15.94
CA ASP A 168 -2.49 -3.16 -15.76
C ASP A 168 -1.46 -4.06 -15.09
N GLU A 169 -0.17 -3.82 -15.32
CA GLU A 169 0.94 -4.59 -14.78
C GLU A 169 1.99 -3.71 -14.10
N LEU A 170 2.65 -4.27 -13.07
CA LEU A 170 3.77 -3.61 -12.40
C LEU A 170 4.93 -3.35 -13.37
N ASP A 171 5.18 -4.27 -14.28
CA ASP A 171 6.25 -4.17 -15.27
C ASP A 171 6.08 -2.93 -16.17
N THR A 172 4.87 -2.69 -16.65
CA THR A 172 4.53 -1.51 -17.46
C THR A 172 4.64 -0.20 -16.66
N ALA A 173 4.28 -0.25 -15.37
CA ALA A 173 4.45 0.89 -14.48
C ALA A 173 5.93 1.23 -14.25
N LEU A 174 6.77 0.19 -14.08
CA LEU A 174 8.22 0.35 -13.98
C LEU A 174 8.81 0.91 -15.28
N GLU A 175 8.47 0.32 -16.41
CA GLU A 175 8.92 0.80 -17.73
C GLU A 175 8.61 2.30 -17.91
N TRP A 176 7.39 2.71 -17.58
CA TRP A 176 6.99 4.11 -17.68
C TRP A 176 7.83 5.03 -16.77
N THR A 177 8.09 4.62 -15.53
CA THR A 177 8.92 5.44 -14.61
C THR A 177 10.37 5.50 -15.05
N GLU A 178 10.92 4.40 -15.57
CA GLU A 178 12.26 4.35 -16.16
C GLU A 178 12.38 5.28 -17.36
N ASP A 179 11.41 5.23 -18.30
CA ASP A 179 11.38 6.11 -19.48
C ASP A 179 11.35 7.58 -19.05
N ARG A 180 10.56 7.95 -18.03
CA ARG A 180 10.52 9.32 -17.50
C ARG A 180 11.83 9.77 -16.88
N ILE A 181 12.51 8.89 -16.15
CA ILE A 181 13.82 9.20 -15.56
C ILE A 181 14.85 9.41 -16.67
N LEU A 182 14.84 8.59 -17.70
CA LEU A 182 15.76 8.72 -18.85
C LEU A 182 15.49 9.99 -19.68
N GLU A 183 14.21 10.34 -19.90
CA GLU A 183 13.82 11.60 -20.59
C GLU A 183 14.28 12.87 -19.84
N GLU A 184 14.40 12.81 -18.53
CA GLU A 184 14.82 13.95 -17.70
C GLU A 184 16.33 14.14 -17.62
N GLU A 185 17.08 13.08 -17.85
CA GLU A 185 18.56 13.07 -17.78
C GLU A 185 19.21 13.18 -19.19
N GLY A 186 18.43 13.01 -20.27
CA GLY A 186 18.86 13.15 -21.67
C GLY A 186 18.65 14.54 -22.21
#